data_203fc20e77b6e8d2c146981b74e33460
#
_entry.id   203fc20e77b6e8d2c146981b74e33460
#
_cell.length_a   1.000
_cell.length_b   1.000
_cell.length_c   1.000
_cell.angle_alpha   90.00
_cell.angle_beta   90.00
_cell.angle_gamma   90.00
#
_symmetry.space_group_name_H-M   'P 1'
#
loop_
_entity.id
_entity.type
_entity.pdbx_description
1 polymer ?
#
loop_
_entity_poly.entity_id
_entity_poly.type
_entity_poly.pdbx_seq_one_letter_code
_entity_poly.pdbx_strand_id
1 'polypeptide(L)'
;PTSSSGAWSAASVSVRPRFTPPAYIAEVSPARVRGRLGSLQQLAIVTGIFAALLSNALLASVSGGAPAPFWFGIDTWRWMFMVEAVPALVYGLAALGLPESPRFLVARGPEEEAAKVLRDFTGVVDTDALIARIRDSLKREERESFRDLLGRAFGLKPIVWIGILLSVFQQFVGINVIFYYSTTLWKSVGFDESSALLTSVITSVTNILVTIVAILLVDRVGRRKM
;
A
#
# COMPACT_ATOMS: atom_id res chain seq x y z
N PRO A 1 -21.85 -48.66 11.47
CA PRO A 1 -21.88 -47.30 11.91
C PRO A 1 -20.65 -46.60 11.38
N THR A 2 -20.86 -45.88 10.29
CA THR A 2 -19.87 -45.27 9.45
C THR A 2 -19.44 -43.93 10.06
N SER A 3 -18.20 -43.88 10.50
CA SER A 3 -17.48 -42.66 10.85
C SER A 3 -17.25 -41.81 9.60
N SER A 4 -18.10 -40.83 9.38
CA SER A 4 -17.83 -39.76 8.45
C SER A 4 -16.81 -38.79 9.08
N SER A 5 -15.57 -39.20 9.14
CA SER A 5 -14.46 -38.25 9.29
C SER A 5 -14.38 -37.46 8.00
N GLY A 6 -15.19 -36.38 7.97
CA GLY A 6 -15.13 -35.36 6.94
C GLY A 6 -13.70 -34.88 6.83
N ALA A 7 -13.09 -35.27 5.74
CA ALA A 7 -11.83 -34.73 5.27
C ALA A 7 -12.03 -33.22 5.06
N TRP A 8 -11.74 -32.45 6.08
CA TRP A 8 -11.24 -31.11 5.91
C TRP A 8 -9.85 -31.27 5.29
N SER A 9 -9.85 -31.72 4.02
CA SER A 9 -8.70 -31.46 3.16
C SER A 9 -8.48 -29.98 3.30
N ALA A 10 -7.51 -29.64 4.14
CA ALA A 10 -6.88 -28.36 4.12
C ALA A 10 -6.53 -28.12 2.65
N ALA A 11 -7.42 -27.44 1.93
CA ALA A 11 -7.02 -26.70 0.80
C ALA A 11 -5.89 -25.86 1.37
N SER A 12 -4.68 -26.32 1.19
CA SER A 12 -3.50 -25.52 1.30
C SER A 12 -3.73 -24.42 0.28
N VAL A 13 -4.45 -23.40 0.71
CA VAL A 13 -4.38 -22.08 0.10
C VAL A 13 -2.90 -21.78 0.23
N SER A 14 -2.18 -22.12 -0.83
CA SER A 14 -0.84 -21.64 -1.02
C SER A 14 -1.01 -20.14 -0.97
N VAL A 15 -0.80 -19.60 0.22
CA VAL A 15 -0.68 -18.15 0.43
C VAL A 15 0.56 -17.82 -0.35
N ARG A 16 0.37 -17.58 -1.66
CA ARG A 16 1.40 -16.95 -2.48
C ARG A 16 1.75 -15.70 -1.68
N PRO A 17 3.00 -15.50 -1.29
CA PRO A 17 3.39 -14.31 -0.59
C PRO A 17 2.90 -13.14 -1.44
N ARG A 18 1.80 -12.51 -1.01
CA ARG A 18 1.25 -11.35 -1.71
C ARG A 18 2.27 -10.27 -1.47
N PHE A 19 3.05 -10.00 -2.50
CA PHE A 19 4.04 -8.94 -2.46
C PHE A 19 3.34 -7.66 -2.04
N THR A 20 3.72 -7.16 -0.89
CA THR A 20 3.32 -5.81 -0.53
C THR A 20 3.99 -4.88 -1.54
N PRO A 21 3.28 -3.92 -2.14
CA PRO A 21 3.85 -3.02 -3.15
C PRO A 21 5.21 -2.42 -2.77
N PRO A 22 5.48 -2.04 -1.50
CA PRO A 22 6.80 -1.55 -1.10
C PRO A 22 7.92 -2.57 -1.27
N ALA A 23 7.66 -3.83 -0.94
CA ALA A 23 8.67 -4.88 -1.09
C ALA A 23 8.98 -5.13 -2.56
N TYR A 24 7.96 -5.23 -3.40
CA TYR A 24 8.12 -5.38 -4.85
C TYR A 24 8.94 -4.23 -5.45
N ILE A 25 8.57 -2.98 -5.13
CA ILE A 25 9.32 -1.79 -5.57
C ILE A 25 10.77 -1.86 -5.10
N ALA A 26 11.02 -2.27 -3.86
CA ALA A 26 12.38 -2.38 -3.33
C ALA A 26 13.23 -3.45 -4.04
N GLU A 27 12.61 -4.54 -4.50
CA GLU A 27 13.27 -5.65 -5.19
C GLU A 27 13.57 -5.35 -6.66
N VAL A 28 12.66 -4.69 -7.35
CA VAL A 28 12.76 -4.41 -8.79
C VAL A 28 13.50 -3.10 -9.07
N SER A 29 13.56 -2.18 -8.10
CA SER A 29 14.12 -0.85 -8.30
C SER A 29 15.65 -0.83 -8.23
N PRO A 30 16.31 -0.14 -9.18
CA PRO A 30 17.73 0.17 -9.08
C PRO A 30 18.05 0.91 -7.77
N ALA A 31 19.18 0.59 -7.13
CA ALA A 31 19.56 1.15 -5.83
C ALA A 31 19.55 2.70 -5.80
N ARG A 32 19.88 3.34 -6.93
CA ARG A 32 19.95 4.80 -7.08
C ARG A 32 18.60 5.50 -6.94
N VAL A 33 17.48 4.87 -7.34
CA VAL A 33 16.14 5.47 -7.39
C VAL A 33 15.15 4.79 -6.46
N ARG A 34 15.57 3.76 -5.73
CA ARG A 34 14.72 2.95 -4.83
C ARG A 34 13.99 3.81 -3.79
N GLY A 35 14.65 4.81 -3.22
CA GLY A 35 14.05 5.73 -2.25
C GLY A 35 12.89 6.53 -2.86
N ARG A 36 13.10 7.09 -4.05
CA ARG A 36 12.06 7.84 -4.78
C ARG A 36 10.88 6.97 -5.17
N LEU A 37 11.14 5.79 -5.73
CA LEU A 37 10.09 4.86 -6.12
C LEU A 37 9.28 4.37 -4.92
N GLY A 38 9.94 4.12 -3.78
CA GLY A 38 9.23 3.82 -2.53
C GLY A 38 8.34 4.96 -2.04
N SER A 39 8.77 6.21 -2.23
CA SER A 39 7.98 7.39 -1.86
C SER A 39 6.79 7.63 -2.81
N LEU A 40 6.87 7.21 -4.08
CA LEU A 40 5.77 7.31 -5.03
C LEU A 40 4.56 6.49 -4.60
N GLN A 41 4.76 5.40 -3.87
CA GLN A 41 3.65 4.63 -3.30
C GLN A 41 2.82 5.50 -2.34
N GLN A 42 3.46 6.26 -1.46
CA GLN A 42 2.75 7.16 -0.56
C GLN A 42 2.01 8.23 -1.34
N LEU A 43 2.63 8.80 -2.37
CA LEU A 43 1.98 9.76 -3.25
C LEU A 43 0.76 9.16 -3.96
N ALA A 44 0.84 7.92 -4.44
CA ALA A 44 -0.28 7.22 -5.06
C ALA A 44 -1.45 7.02 -4.08
N ILE A 45 -1.17 6.65 -2.82
CA ILE A 45 -2.20 6.51 -1.77
C ILE A 45 -2.91 7.85 -1.54
N VAL A 46 -2.16 8.93 -1.33
CA VAL A 46 -2.73 10.25 -1.05
C VAL A 46 -3.52 10.79 -2.25
N THR A 47 -3.02 10.55 -3.47
CA THR A 47 -3.73 10.91 -4.71
C THR A 47 -5.02 10.10 -4.87
N GLY A 48 -5.01 8.82 -4.50
CA GLY A 48 -6.22 7.99 -4.47
C GLY A 48 -7.29 8.53 -3.51
N ILE A 49 -6.89 8.92 -2.29
CA ILE A 49 -7.80 9.54 -1.31
C ILE A 49 -8.38 10.84 -1.88
N PHE A 50 -7.55 11.69 -2.48
CA PHE A 50 -8.01 12.93 -3.13
C PHE A 50 -9.01 12.64 -4.25
N ALA A 51 -8.71 11.70 -5.14
CA ALA A 51 -9.59 11.36 -6.25
C ALA A 51 -10.96 10.84 -5.75
N ALA A 52 -10.97 10.01 -4.70
CA ALA A 52 -12.20 9.52 -4.08
C ALA A 52 -13.02 10.68 -3.47
N LEU A 53 -12.40 11.54 -2.68
CA LEU A 53 -13.10 12.70 -2.08
C LEU A 53 -13.60 13.68 -3.14
N LEU A 54 -12.81 13.93 -4.19
CA LEU A 54 -13.20 14.80 -5.29
C LEU A 54 -14.38 14.21 -6.06
N SER A 55 -14.35 12.92 -6.40
CA SER A 55 -15.43 12.25 -7.12
C SER A 55 -16.74 12.28 -6.31
N ASN A 56 -16.66 12.05 -4.99
CA ASN A 56 -17.79 12.14 -4.09
C ASN A 56 -18.37 13.57 -4.03
N ALA A 57 -17.52 14.58 -3.93
CA ALA A 57 -17.96 15.98 -3.94
C ALA A 57 -18.61 16.38 -5.25
N LEU A 58 -18.07 15.95 -6.40
CA LEU A 58 -18.64 16.20 -7.72
C LEU A 58 -19.99 15.50 -7.89
N LEU A 59 -20.11 14.23 -7.53
CA LEU A 59 -21.36 13.49 -7.61
C LEU A 59 -22.44 14.15 -6.73
N ALA A 60 -22.12 14.50 -5.50
CA ALA A 60 -23.06 15.18 -4.59
C ALA A 60 -23.49 16.55 -5.12
N SER A 61 -22.57 17.32 -5.72
CA SER A 61 -22.89 18.64 -6.27
C SER A 61 -23.83 18.58 -7.48
N VAL A 62 -23.69 17.55 -8.31
CA VAL A 62 -24.54 17.37 -9.52
C VAL A 62 -25.90 16.81 -9.18
N SER A 63 -26.00 15.93 -8.19
CA SER A 63 -27.26 15.27 -7.80
C SER A 63 -28.07 16.04 -6.77
N GLY A 64 -27.47 17.02 -6.08
CA GLY A 64 -28.13 17.75 -4.98
C GLY A 64 -27.93 17.12 -3.60
N GLY A 65 -26.96 16.21 -3.45
CA GLY A 65 -26.60 15.58 -2.18
C GLY A 65 -26.48 14.06 -2.25
N ALA A 66 -25.82 13.47 -1.25
CA ALA A 66 -25.62 12.02 -1.21
C ALA A 66 -26.92 11.18 -1.17
N PRO A 67 -27.99 11.57 -0.47
CA PRO A 67 -29.26 10.84 -0.45
C PRO A 67 -30.14 11.11 -1.69
N ALA A 68 -29.78 12.07 -2.55
CA ALA A 68 -30.60 12.42 -3.69
C ALA A 68 -30.58 11.31 -4.75
N PRO A 69 -31.73 11.04 -5.42
CA PRO A 69 -31.78 10.11 -6.53
C PRO A 69 -30.99 10.68 -7.72
N PHE A 70 -30.16 9.84 -8.31
CA PHE A 70 -29.34 10.17 -9.48
C PHE A 70 -29.77 9.27 -10.67
N TRP A 71 -28.83 8.86 -11.52
CA TRP A 71 -29.15 8.05 -12.68
C TRP A 71 -29.89 6.75 -12.33
N PHE A 72 -30.89 6.40 -13.14
CA PHE A 72 -31.74 5.21 -12.98
C PHE A 72 -32.52 5.15 -11.67
N GLY A 73 -32.74 6.29 -10.98
CA GLY A 73 -33.42 6.33 -9.68
C GLY A 73 -32.61 5.72 -8.52
N ILE A 74 -31.33 5.53 -8.72
CA ILE A 74 -30.41 5.02 -7.70
C ILE A 74 -29.84 6.20 -6.93
N ASP A 75 -29.81 6.11 -5.60
CA ASP A 75 -29.25 7.15 -4.74
C ASP A 75 -27.78 7.45 -5.06
N THR A 76 -27.37 8.70 -4.98
CA THR A 76 -26.04 9.19 -5.33
C THR A 76 -24.93 8.48 -4.55
N TRP A 77 -25.12 8.17 -3.28
CA TRP A 77 -24.12 7.48 -2.47
C TRP A 77 -23.74 6.10 -3.04
N ARG A 78 -24.68 5.41 -3.71
CA ARG A 78 -24.37 4.13 -4.38
C ARG A 78 -23.49 4.34 -5.60
N TRP A 79 -23.71 5.41 -6.34
CA TRP A 79 -22.84 5.79 -7.45
C TRP A 79 -21.42 6.16 -6.99
N MET A 80 -21.29 6.80 -5.82
CA MET A 80 -19.98 7.07 -5.21
C MET A 80 -19.18 5.77 -5.03
N PHE A 81 -19.81 4.71 -4.50
CA PHE A 81 -19.15 3.41 -4.40
C PHE A 81 -18.89 2.74 -5.75
N MET A 82 -19.80 2.87 -6.72
CA MET A 82 -19.59 2.29 -8.05
C MET A 82 -18.41 2.92 -8.79
N VAL A 83 -18.20 4.21 -8.64
CA VAL A 83 -17.06 4.92 -9.24
C VAL A 83 -15.72 4.41 -8.70
N GLU A 84 -15.67 3.95 -7.46
CA GLU A 84 -14.47 3.34 -6.87
C GLU A 84 -14.07 2.01 -7.55
N ALA A 85 -15.01 1.36 -8.24
CA ALA A 85 -14.70 0.17 -9.02
C ALA A 85 -13.77 0.48 -10.21
N VAL A 86 -13.78 1.70 -10.75
CA VAL A 86 -12.95 2.09 -11.91
C VAL A 86 -11.46 2.00 -11.58
N PRO A 87 -10.94 2.68 -10.55
CA PRO A 87 -9.52 2.52 -10.19
C PRO A 87 -9.18 1.09 -9.77
N ALA A 88 -10.09 0.36 -9.14
CA ALA A 88 -9.87 -1.04 -8.79
C ALA A 88 -9.70 -1.93 -10.03
N LEU A 89 -10.51 -1.73 -11.07
CA LEU A 89 -10.38 -2.43 -12.35
C LEU A 89 -9.07 -2.06 -13.06
N VAL A 90 -8.73 -0.77 -13.11
CA VAL A 90 -7.46 -0.31 -13.72
C VAL A 90 -6.28 -0.95 -13.00
N TYR A 91 -6.30 -0.95 -11.67
CA TYR A 91 -5.25 -1.60 -10.89
C TYR A 91 -5.20 -3.13 -11.14
N GLY A 92 -6.35 -3.79 -11.17
CA GLY A 92 -6.45 -5.23 -11.45
C GLY A 92 -5.87 -5.59 -12.81
N LEU A 93 -6.23 -4.84 -13.86
CA LEU A 93 -5.70 -5.03 -15.21
C LEU A 93 -4.19 -4.75 -15.29
N ALA A 94 -3.73 -3.67 -14.65
CA ALA A 94 -2.31 -3.38 -14.58
C ALA A 94 -1.52 -4.46 -13.84
N ALA A 95 -2.07 -5.00 -12.77
CA ALA A 95 -1.44 -6.06 -11.97
C ALA A 95 -1.28 -7.38 -12.75
N LEU A 96 -2.18 -7.66 -13.71
CA LEU A 96 -2.06 -8.84 -14.58
C LEU A 96 -0.86 -8.76 -15.55
N GLY A 97 -0.42 -7.54 -15.88
CA GLY A 97 0.74 -7.30 -16.76
C GLY A 97 2.07 -7.21 -16.01
N LEU A 98 2.07 -7.21 -14.68
CA LEU A 98 3.33 -7.13 -13.91
C LEU A 98 4.01 -8.48 -13.85
N PRO A 99 5.33 -8.56 -14.12
CA PRO A 99 6.10 -9.78 -13.95
C PRO A 99 6.22 -10.15 -12.47
N GLU A 100 6.48 -11.41 -12.21
CA GLU A 100 6.78 -11.87 -10.85
C GLU A 100 8.07 -11.25 -10.32
N SER A 101 8.19 -11.14 -8.99
CA SER A 101 9.39 -10.61 -8.37
C SER A 101 10.62 -11.47 -8.67
N PRO A 102 11.78 -10.86 -8.98
CA PRO A 102 13.02 -11.59 -9.20
C PRO A 102 13.37 -12.51 -8.02
N ARG A 103 13.12 -12.05 -6.81
CA ARG A 103 13.39 -12.82 -5.59
C ARG A 103 12.48 -14.06 -5.48
N PHE A 104 11.22 -13.93 -5.83
CA PHE A 104 10.30 -15.05 -5.87
C PHE A 104 10.69 -16.06 -6.94
N LEU A 105 11.08 -15.58 -8.13
CA LEU A 105 11.53 -16.43 -9.22
C LEU A 105 12.80 -17.22 -8.85
N VAL A 106 13.77 -16.59 -8.19
CA VAL A 106 14.96 -17.27 -7.68
C VAL A 106 14.63 -18.29 -6.59
N ALA A 107 13.60 -18.03 -5.77
CA ALA A 107 13.21 -18.93 -4.70
C ALA A 107 12.41 -20.16 -5.19
N ARG A 108 11.57 -20.00 -6.22
CA ARG A 108 10.58 -21.02 -6.61
C ARG A 108 10.35 -21.17 -8.11
N GLY A 109 10.95 -20.34 -8.94
CA GLY A 109 10.74 -20.30 -10.37
C GLY A 109 11.98 -20.67 -11.19
N PRO A 110 11.88 -20.63 -12.52
CA PRO A 110 13.01 -20.82 -13.40
C PRO A 110 13.95 -19.61 -13.33
N GLU A 111 15.24 -19.88 -13.15
CA GLU A 111 16.27 -18.84 -13.04
C GLU A 111 16.39 -17.97 -14.30
N GLU A 112 16.08 -18.54 -15.44
CA GLU A 112 16.09 -17.81 -16.72
C GLU A 112 15.08 -16.65 -16.72
N GLU A 113 13.88 -16.85 -16.15
CA GLU A 113 12.89 -15.81 -16.00
C GLU A 113 13.33 -14.75 -15.00
N ALA A 114 13.97 -15.14 -13.89
CA ALA A 114 14.55 -14.21 -12.94
C ALA A 114 15.62 -13.34 -13.60
N ALA A 115 16.51 -13.95 -14.40
CA ALA A 115 17.54 -13.24 -15.15
C ALA A 115 16.96 -12.27 -16.17
N LYS A 116 15.87 -12.64 -16.85
CA LYS A 116 15.15 -11.77 -17.79
C LYS A 116 14.57 -10.55 -17.09
N VAL A 117 13.80 -10.78 -16.01
CA VAL A 117 13.20 -9.67 -15.24
C VAL A 117 14.26 -8.74 -14.68
N LEU A 118 15.37 -9.27 -14.16
CA LEU A 118 16.50 -8.47 -13.68
C LEU A 118 17.11 -7.60 -14.78
N ARG A 119 17.33 -8.14 -15.98
CA ARG A 119 17.84 -7.39 -17.12
C ARG A 119 16.91 -6.28 -17.55
N ASP A 120 15.62 -6.61 -17.72
CA ASP A 120 14.62 -5.70 -18.27
C ASP A 120 14.30 -4.53 -17.31
N PHE A 121 14.29 -4.77 -16.01
CA PHE A 121 13.88 -3.77 -15.01
C PHE A 121 15.01 -3.11 -14.25
N THR A 122 16.12 -3.82 -13.97
CA THR A 122 17.23 -3.23 -13.19
C THR A 122 18.37 -2.76 -14.05
N GLY A 123 18.43 -3.16 -15.33
CA GLY A 123 19.51 -2.82 -16.24
C GLY A 123 20.88 -3.42 -15.86
N VAL A 124 20.88 -4.44 -14.99
CA VAL A 124 22.13 -5.08 -14.53
C VAL A 124 22.64 -6.04 -15.60
N VAL A 125 23.89 -5.88 -15.98
CA VAL A 125 24.55 -6.72 -16.99
C VAL A 125 24.92 -8.09 -16.43
N ASP A 126 25.40 -8.15 -15.19
CA ASP A 126 25.78 -9.39 -14.50
C ASP A 126 24.60 -9.90 -13.64
N THR A 127 23.67 -10.59 -14.29
CA THR A 127 22.51 -11.19 -13.64
C THR A 127 22.87 -12.38 -12.77
N ASP A 128 23.91 -13.15 -13.11
CA ASP A 128 24.27 -14.38 -12.40
C ASP A 128 24.82 -14.06 -11.00
N ALA A 129 25.68 -13.04 -10.89
CA ALA A 129 26.17 -12.56 -9.60
C ALA A 129 25.03 -12.03 -8.71
N LEU A 130 24.01 -11.39 -9.29
CA LEU A 130 22.89 -10.87 -8.55
C LEU A 130 21.95 -12.01 -8.09
N ILE A 131 21.69 -12.99 -8.94
CA ILE A 131 20.93 -14.20 -8.59
C ILE A 131 21.62 -14.97 -7.46
N ALA A 132 22.93 -15.14 -7.52
CA ALA A 132 23.70 -15.77 -6.45
C ALA A 132 23.56 -15.02 -5.12
N ARG A 133 23.61 -13.70 -5.12
CA ARG A 133 23.39 -12.85 -3.92
C ARG A 133 21.97 -13.00 -3.37
N ILE A 134 20.95 -13.03 -4.23
CA ILE A 134 19.55 -13.24 -3.83
C ILE A 134 19.44 -14.63 -3.18
N ARG A 135 19.99 -15.66 -3.79
CA ARG A 135 19.97 -17.04 -3.26
C ARG A 135 20.65 -17.14 -1.88
N ASP A 136 21.80 -16.50 -1.71
CA ASP A 136 22.50 -16.46 -0.42
C ASP A 136 21.70 -15.72 0.65
N SER A 137 21.00 -14.63 0.27
CA SER A 137 20.13 -13.91 1.20
C SER A 137 18.93 -14.76 1.63
N LEU A 138 18.32 -15.51 0.71
CA LEU A 138 17.21 -16.42 1.01
C LEU A 138 17.62 -17.53 1.97
N LYS A 139 18.80 -18.14 1.76
CA LYS A 139 19.34 -19.18 2.68
C LYS A 139 19.61 -18.64 4.09
N ARG A 140 19.95 -17.35 4.22
CA ARG A 140 20.12 -16.72 5.53
C ARG A 140 18.79 -16.48 6.23
N GLU A 141 17.77 -16.04 5.50
CA GLU A 141 16.41 -15.82 6.03
C GLU A 141 15.75 -17.11 6.52
N GLU A 142 15.95 -18.23 5.83
CA GLU A 142 15.44 -19.54 6.28
C GLU A 142 16.01 -19.96 7.66
N ARG A 143 17.12 -19.39 8.09
CA ARG A 143 17.73 -19.63 9.39
C ARG A 143 17.28 -18.67 10.49
N GLU A 144 16.59 -17.59 10.11
CA GLU A 144 16.09 -16.62 11.09
C GLU A 144 14.90 -17.23 11.86
N SER A 145 14.99 -17.17 13.17
CA SER A 145 13.99 -17.71 14.10
C SER A 145 13.36 -16.58 14.90
N PHE A 146 12.11 -16.80 15.35
CA PHE A 146 11.48 -15.90 16.35
C PHE A 146 12.35 -15.68 17.60
N ARG A 147 13.26 -16.63 17.89
CA ARG A 147 14.24 -16.47 18.97
C ARG A 147 15.22 -15.33 18.73
N ASP A 148 15.45 -14.96 17.47
CA ASP A 148 16.33 -13.84 17.10
C ASP A 148 15.72 -12.48 17.43
N LEU A 149 14.41 -12.42 17.65
CA LEU A 149 13.71 -11.23 18.16
C LEU A 149 13.86 -11.05 19.66
N LEU A 150 14.23 -12.12 20.38
CA LEU A 150 14.40 -12.10 21.82
C LEU A 150 15.69 -11.36 22.20
N GLY A 151 15.61 -10.52 23.21
CA GLY A 151 16.70 -9.73 23.76
C GLY A 151 16.74 -9.77 25.28
N ARG A 152 17.79 -9.19 25.86
CA ARG A 152 17.95 -9.13 27.33
C ARG A 152 16.99 -8.14 28.01
N ALA A 153 16.51 -7.12 27.33
CA ALA A 153 15.63 -6.09 27.89
C ALA A 153 14.16 -6.41 27.57
N PHE A 154 13.34 -6.64 28.57
CA PHE A 154 11.90 -6.92 28.45
C PHE A 154 11.54 -8.06 27.47
N GLY A 155 12.43 -9.04 27.29
CA GLY A 155 12.20 -10.20 26.44
C GLY A 155 12.37 -9.99 24.92
N LEU A 156 12.50 -8.74 24.44
CA LEU A 156 12.66 -8.41 23.02
C LEU A 156 13.86 -7.50 22.78
N LYS A 157 14.41 -7.53 21.57
CA LYS A 157 15.49 -6.60 21.17
C LYS A 157 14.97 -5.15 21.14
N PRO A 158 15.80 -4.15 21.48
CA PRO A 158 15.39 -2.74 21.50
C PRO A 158 14.79 -2.26 20.17
N ILE A 159 15.28 -2.76 19.04
CA ILE A 159 14.77 -2.40 17.71
C ILE A 159 13.31 -2.85 17.51
N VAL A 160 12.91 -3.96 18.13
CA VAL A 160 11.54 -4.47 18.06
C VAL A 160 10.61 -3.56 18.87
N TRP A 161 11.06 -3.12 20.06
CA TRP A 161 10.32 -2.15 20.88
C TRP A 161 10.15 -0.81 20.17
N ILE A 162 11.19 -0.31 19.51
CA ILE A 162 11.10 0.91 18.70
C ILE A 162 10.06 0.74 17.59
N GLY A 163 10.06 -0.40 16.89
CA GLY A 163 9.07 -0.70 15.85
C GLY A 163 7.64 -0.74 16.39
N ILE A 164 7.42 -1.38 17.53
CA ILE A 164 6.10 -1.45 18.20
C ILE A 164 5.63 -0.04 18.57
N LEU A 165 6.49 0.72 19.27
CA LEU A 165 6.15 2.08 19.71
C LEU A 165 5.84 2.99 18.55
N LEU A 166 6.65 2.96 17.47
CA LEU A 166 6.38 3.74 16.25
C LEU A 166 5.02 3.39 15.65
N SER A 167 4.71 2.10 15.53
CA SER A 167 3.42 1.64 14.99
C SER A 167 2.25 2.08 15.85
N VAL A 168 2.38 1.98 17.16
CA VAL A 168 1.36 2.42 18.12
C VAL A 168 1.14 3.93 18.02
N PHE A 169 2.21 4.72 18.13
CA PHE A 169 2.11 6.19 18.05
C PHE A 169 1.58 6.65 16.69
N GLN A 170 1.95 6.00 15.58
CA GLN A 170 1.43 6.30 14.26
C GLN A 170 -0.10 6.17 14.19
N GLN A 171 -0.68 5.19 14.89
CA GLN A 171 -2.14 5.03 14.95
C GLN A 171 -2.78 6.07 15.89
N PHE A 172 -2.13 6.41 16.99
CA PHE A 172 -2.63 7.44 17.94
C PHE A 172 -2.64 8.86 17.38
N VAL A 173 -1.89 9.16 16.32
CA VAL A 173 -1.97 10.46 15.60
C VAL A 173 -3.38 10.71 15.06
N GLY A 174 -4.18 9.66 14.82
CA GLY A 174 -5.57 9.77 14.41
C GLY A 174 -5.77 10.25 12.97
N ILE A 175 -4.73 10.26 12.14
CA ILE A 175 -4.80 10.73 10.76
C ILE A 175 -5.87 9.98 9.95
N ASN A 176 -6.02 8.68 10.20
CA ASN A 176 -7.01 7.85 9.53
C ASN A 176 -8.43 8.29 9.85
N VAL A 177 -8.69 8.68 11.10
CA VAL A 177 -10.00 9.18 11.53
C VAL A 177 -10.32 10.49 10.82
N ILE A 178 -9.35 11.40 10.72
CA ILE A 178 -9.52 12.68 10.06
C ILE A 178 -9.87 12.50 8.58
N PHE A 179 -9.22 11.59 7.86
CA PHE A 179 -9.47 11.40 6.43
C PHE A 179 -10.69 10.52 6.14
N TYR A 180 -10.89 9.41 6.85
CA TYR A 180 -12.01 8.51 6.58
C TYR A 180 -13.35 9.06 7.06
N TYR A 181 -13.35 9.83 8.14
CA TYR A 181 -14.57 10.43 8.70
C TYR A 181 -14.63 11.94 8.49
N SER A 182 -13.82 12.47 7.57
CA SER A 182 -13.68 13.90 7.30
C SER A 182 -15.04 14.61 7.17
N THR A 183 -15.89 14.15 6.26
CA THR A 183 -17.22 14.75 6.04
C THR A 183 -18.10 14.67 7.28
N THR A 184 -18.08 13.55 8.01
CA THR A 184 -18.86 13.38 9.25
C THR A 184 -18.36 14.34 10.35
N LEU A 185 -17.05 14.51 10.48
CA LEU A 185 -16.46 15.43 11.43
C LEU A 185 -16.85 16.89 11.14
N TRP A 186 -16.80 17.31 9.88
CA TRP A 186 -17.20 18.66 9.50
C TRP A 186 -18.69 18.90 9.72
N LYS A 187 -19.55 17.92 9.41
CA LYS A 187 -20.98 17.98 9.71
C LYS A 187 -21.26 18.09 11.21
N SER A 188 -20.51 17.38 12.06
CA SER A 188 -20.70 17.43 13.52
C SER A 188 -20.36 18.82 14.12
N VAL A 189 -19.55 19.61 13.45
CA VAL A 189 -19.18 20.99 13.85
C VAL A 189 -20.12 22.04 13.23
N GLY A 190 -21.15 21.61 12.49
CA GLY A 190 -22.20 22.50 11.96
C GLY A 190 -22.04 22.90 10.49
N PHE A 191 -21.11 22.27 9.76
CA PHE A 191 -21.01 22.49 8.31
C PHE A 191 -22.15 21.75 7.60
N ASP A 192 -22.73 22.37 6.58
CA ASP A 192 -23.62 21.72 5.64
C ASP A 192 -22.84 20.69 4.79
N GLU A 193 -23.58 19.81 4.12
CA GLU A 193 -22.98 18.69 3.39
C GLU A 193 -22.02 19.14 2.28
N SER A 194 -22.38 20.18 1.53
CA SER A 194 -21.57 20.69 0.43
C SER A 194 -20.27 21.30 0.95
N SER A 195 -20.32 22.09 2.00
CA SER A 195 -19.14 22.69 2.64
C SER A 195 -18.25 21.66 3.30
N ALA A 196 -18.82 20.62 3.92
CA ALA A 196 -18.08 19.51 4.51
C ALA A 196 -17.30 18.71 3.44
N LEU A 197 -17.92 18.44 2.30
CA LEU A 197 -17.26 17.75 1.17
C LEU A 197 -16.14 18.61 0.58
N LEU A 198 -16.39 19.91 0.33
CA LEU A 198 -15.37 20.81 -0.20
C LEU A 198 -14.18 20.94 0.76
N THR A 199 -14.43 21.07 2.06
CA THR A 199 -13.36 21.15 3.06
C THR A 199 -12.52 19.86 3.10
N SER A 200 -13.16 18.71 2.93
CA SER A 200 -12.46 17.42 2.83
C SER A 200 -11.57 17.35 1.58
N VAL A 201 -12.02 17.87 0.44
CA VAL A 201 -11.21 17.99 -0.78
C VAL A 201 -10.02 18.91 -0.57
N ILE A 202 -10.22 20.10 0.01
CA ILE A 202 -9.14 21.04 0.30
C ILE A 202 -8.09 20.43 1.24
N THR A 203 -8.53 19.71 2.26
CA THR A 203 -7.63 19.00 3.18
C THR A 203 -6.80 17.95 2.45
N SER A 204 -7.40 17.21 1.51
CA SER A 204 -6.68 16.21 0.74
C SER A 204 -5.69 16.82 -0.27
N VAL A 205 -6.01 17.97 -0.88
CA VAL A 205 -5.05 18.74 -1.70
C VAL A 205 -3.84 19.18 -0.86
N THR A 206 -4.09 19.69 0.33
CA THR A 206 -3.01 20.08 1.26
C THR A 206 -2.12 18.87 1.58
N ASN A 207 -2.71 17.70 1.82
CA ASN A 207 -1.96 16.47 2.08
C ASN A 207 -1.07 16.08 0.88
N ILE A 208 -1.58 16.17 -0.35
CA ILE A 208 -0.78 15.93 -1.56
C ILE A 208 0.42 16.88 -1.62
N LEU A 209 0.18 18.19 -1.44
CA LEU A 209 1.25 19.18 -1.50
C LEU A 209 2.33 18.94 -0.45
N VAL A 210 1.93 18.68 0.79
CA VAL A 210 2.86 18.33 1.88
C VAL A 210 3.63 17.03 1.56
N THR A 211 2.96 16.02 1.00
CA THR A 211 3.61 14.77 0.60
C THR A 211 4.65 15.00 -0.50
N ILE A 212 4.35 15.81 -1.51
CA ILE A 212 5.31 16.17 -2.57
C ILE A 212 6.52 16.89 -1.96
N VAL A 213 6.29 17.86 -1.09
CA VAL A 213 7.37 18.59 -0.39
C VAL A 213 8.22 17.61 0.44
N ALA A 214 7.59 16.70 1.18
CA ALA A 214 8.30 15.68 1.96
C ALA A 214 9.18 14.77 1.08
N ILE A 215 8.67 14.33 -0.09
CA ILE A 215 9.43 13.52 -1.04
C ILE A 215 10.65 14.27 -1.57
N LEU A 216 10.51 15.56 -1.88
CA LEU A 216 11.61 16.38 -2.37
C LEU A 216 12.67 16.67 -1.30
N LEU A 217 12.22 16.80 -0.06
CA LEU A 217 13.10 17.10 1.08
C LEU A 217 13.82 15.86 1.63
N VAL A 218 13.20 14.68 1.58
CA VAL A 218 13.75 13.46 2.17
C VAL A 218 15.15 13.10 1.65
N ASP A 219 15.36 13.34 0.36
CA ASP A 219 16.66 13.07 -0.29
C ASP A 219 17.73 14.12 0.06
N ARG A 220 17.32 15.35 0.43
CA ARG A 220 18.23 16.46 0.77
C ARG A 220 18.57 16.55 2.26
N VAL A 221 17.57 16.37 3.11
CA VAL A 221 17.70 16.51 4.57
C VAL A 221 18.12 15.21 5.23
N GLY A 222 17.80 14.08 4.61
CA GLY A 222 18.08 12.75 5.12
C GLY A 222 17.07 12.29 6.18
N ARG A 223 16.80 10.98 6.19
CA ARG A 223 15.77 10.33 7.01
C ARG A 223 15.93 10.48 8.52
N ARG A 224 17.13 10.84 9.02
CA ARG A 224 17.38 11.00 10.46
C ARG A 224 16.99 12.36 11.02
N LYS A 225 16.86 13.38 10.15
CA LYS A 225 16.56 14.75 10.56
C LYS A 225 15.12 15.17 10.30
N MET A 226 14.36 14.34 9.55
CA MET A 226 12.92 14.45 9.38
C MET A 226 12.18 13.61 10.42
#